data_0c6297bf0d00f1095441bda4b23f8090
#
_entry.id   0c6297bf0d00f1095441bda4b23f8090
#
_cell.length_a   1.000
_cell.length_b   1.000
_cell.length_c   1.000
_cell.angle_alpha   90.00
_cell.angle_beta   90.00
_cell.angle_gamma   90.00
#
_symmetry.space_group_name_H-M   'P 1'
#
loop_
_entity.id
_entity.type
_entity.pdbx_description
1 polymer ?
#
loop_
_entity_poly.entity_id
_entity_poly.type
_entity_poly.pdbx_seq_one_letter_code
_entity_poly.pdbx_strand_id
1 'polypeptide(L)'
;FADIGGRAAVDKALQRMVTSGQLRRIQRGLYDKPSQNALTGKSTVPDYRAVIDAIARRDQVRWLIDGMTAANTLGLTNAVPAKIEVLVDARLKPVTLDNQKIVFKQAAPSRLYWAGRPGMYLVQALHWLHDVMSSDEEQAAVQSAVRRLLASHETGPALLDDLKSGFAATPIWMQDILRGHLFGAAAGDRG
;
A
#
# COMPACT_ATOMS: atom_id res chain seq x y z
N PHE A 1 -18.75 6.06 17.48
CA PHE A 1 -19.44 7.36 17.71
C PHE A 1 -20.93 7.23 17.98
N ALA A 2 -21.57 6.06 17.76
CA ALA A 2 -22.98 5.84 18.07
C ALA A 2 -23.29 5.94 19.58
N ASP A 3 -22.28 5.74 20.43
CA ASP A 3 -22.39 5.75 21.89
C ASP A 3 -22.35 7.17 22.50
N ILE A 4 -22.08 8.21 21.70
CA ILE A 4 -21.86 9.58 22.17
C ILE A 4 -23.08 10.48 21.89
N GLY A 5 -24.04 10.02 21.09
CA GLY A 5 -25.26 10.79 20.74
C GLY A 5 -26.03 10.17 19.59
N GLY A 6 -27.27 10.54 19.44
CA GLY A 6 -28.09 10.07 18.32
C GLY A 6 -27.43 10.43 16.97
N ARG A 7 -27.61 9.58 15.96
CA ARG A 7 -27.01 9.72 14.61
C ARG A 7 -27.14 11.15 14.04
N ALA A 8 -28.27 11.80 14.24
CA ALA A 8 -28.51 13.17 13.78
C ALA A 8 -27.62 14.21 14.48
N ALA A 9 -27.28 14.01 15.75
CA ALA A 9 -26.37 14.89 16.48
C ALA A 9 -24.94 14.74 15.99
N VAL A 10 -24.49 13.50 15.71
CA VAL A 10 -23.18 13.21 15.12
C VAL A 10 -23.06 13.83 13.73
N ASP A 11 -24.06 13.65 12.87
CA ASP A 11 -24.08 14.22 11.52
C ASP A 11 -24.01 15.76 11.56
N LYS A 12 -24.73 16.42 12.46
CA LYS A 12 -24.65 17.88 12.66
C LYS A 12 -23.28 18.33 13.18
N ALA A 13 -22.68 17.57 14.08
CA ALA A 13 -21.33 17.87 14.58
C ALA A 13 -20.29 17.77 13.47
N LEU A 14 -20.31 16.70 12.69
CA LEU A 14 -19.41 16.50 11.53
C LEU A 14 -19.60 17.63 10.50
N GLN A 15 -20.85 18.00 10.21
CA GLN A 15 -21.12 19.09 9.27
C GLN A 15 -20.54 20.43 9.76
N ARG A 16 -20.69 20.76 11.06
CA ARG A 16 -20.07 21.96 11.66
C ARG A 16 -18.55 21.94 11.56
N MET A 17 -17.93 20.78 11.84
CA MET A 17 -16.48 20.62 11.75
C MET A 17 -15.96 20.76 10.30
N VAL A 18 -16.74 20.32 9.32
CA VAL A 18 -16.42 20.54 7.89
C VAL A 18 -16.55 22.01 7.53
N THR A 19 -17.64 22.68 7.96
CA THR A 19 -17.85 24.11 7.68
C THR A 19 -16.78 24.99 8.33
N SER A 20 -16.29 24.62 9.52
CA SER A 20 -15.19 25.32 10.20
C SER A 20 -13.79 24.98 9.70
N GLY A 21 -13.66 24.06 8.72
CA GLY A 21 -12.37 23.60 8.19
C GLY A 21 -11.58 22.66 9.09
N GLN A 22 -12.14 22.23 10.22
CA GLN A 22 -11.50 21.27 11.12
C GLN A 22 -11.47 19.86 10.53
N LEU A 23 -12.44 19.53 9.68
CA LEU A 23 -12.50 18.29 8.92
C LEU A 23 -12.70 18.61 7.43
N ARG A 24 -12.17 17.73 6.59
CA ARG A 24 -12.45 17.68 5.15
C ARG A 24 -13.27 16.42 4.85
N ARG A 25 -14.40 16.58 4.18
CA ARG A 25 -15.19 15.44 3.72
C ARG A 25 -14.63 14.93 2.40
N ILE A 26 -14.15 13.69 2.40
CA ILE A 26 -13.66 13.00 1.19
C ILE A 26 -14.85 12.42 0.41
N GLN A 27 -15.71 11.68 1.11
CA GLN A 27 -16.98 11.15 0.59
C GLN A 27 -17.96 10.90 1.74
N ARG A 28 -19.14 10.37 1.45
CA ARG A 28 -20.14 10.07 2.50
C ARG A 28 -19.56 9.09 3.52
N GLY A 29 -19.55 9.51 4.79
CA GLY A 29 -19.02 8.71 5.90
C GLY A 29 -17.52 8.59 5.95
N LEU A 30 -16.77 9.35 5.14
CA LEU A 30 -15.30 9.36 5.13
C LEU A 30 -14.80 10.80 5.25
N TYR A 31 -14.09 11.07 6.34
CA TYR A 31 -13.56 12.38 6.68
C TYR A 31 -12.07 12.29 6.94
N ASP A 32 -11.36 13.35 6.65
CA ASP A 32 -9.97 13.54 6.93
C ASP A 32 -9.78 14.78 7.80
N LYS A 33 -8.77 14.75 8.67
CA LYS A 33 -8.34 15.93 9.43
C LYS A 33 -7.18 16.58 8.67
N PRO A 34 -7.43 17.68 7.94
CA PRO A 34 -6.37 18.34 7.21
C PRO A 34 -5.32 18.90 8.17
N SER A 35 -4.04 18.73 7.84
CA SER A 35 -2.93 19.43 8.45
C SER A 35 -2.36 20.47 7.48
N GLN A 36 -1.64 21.44 8.00
CA GLN A 36 -0.95 22.41 7.17
C GLN A 36 0.48 21.96 6.91
N ASN A 37 0.92 22.06 5.69
CA ASN A 37 2.31 21.86 5.34
C ASN A 37 3.12 23.05 5.89
N ALA A 38 4.08 22.77 6.77
CA ALA A 38 4.87 23.79 7.47
C ALA A 38 5.68 24.69 6.50
N LEU A 39 6.05 24.19 5.31
CA LEU A 39 6.84 24.92 4.33
C LEU A 39 5.97 25.78 3.41
N THR A 40 4.78 25.31 3.04
CA THR A 40 3.93 25.97 2.03
C THR A 40 2.71 26.67 2.61
N GLY A 41 2.37 26.41 3.87
CA GLY A 41 1.15 26.90 4.52
C GLY A 41 -0.15 26.30 3.94
N LYS A 42 -0.05 25.42 2.92
CA LYS A 42 -1.21 24.80 2.28
C LYS A 42 -1.68 23.59 3.06
N SER A 43 -2.97 23.31 2.97
CA SER A 43 -3.55 22.08 3.51
C SER A 43 -2.93 20.84 2.83
N THR A 44 -2.57 19.83 3.63
CA THR A 44 -2.03 18.58 3.10
C THR A 44 -3.10 17.78 2.35
N VAL A 45 -2.69 17.04 1.32
CA VAL A 45 -3.55 16.04 0.66
C VAL A 45 -3.75 14.86 1.63
N PRO A 46 -4.94 14.22 1.68
CA PRO A 46 -5.13 13.03 2.48
C PRO A 46 -4.16 11.93 2.09
N ASP A 47 -3.62 11.23 3.08
CA ASP A 47 -2.83 10.02 2.80
C ASP A 47 -3.73 8.93 2.21
N TYR A 48 -3.44 8.53 0.97
CA TYR A 48 -4.21 7.52 0.25
C TYR A 48 -4.28 6.19 1.00
N ARG A 49 -3.23 5.80 1.75
CA ARG A 49 -3.21 4.56 2.53
C ARG A 49 -4.23 4.62 3.66
N ALA A 50 -4.22 5.70 4.43
CA ALA A 50 -5.19 5.91 5.49
C ALA A 50 -6.64 5.92 4.96
N VAL A 51 -6.85 6.47 3.75
CA VAL A 51 -8.15 6.46 3.08
C VAL A 51 -8.56 5.04 2.67
N ILE A 52 -7.66 4.27 2.05
CA ILE A 52 -7.93 2.87 1.66
C ILE A 52 -8.22 2.02 2.91
N ASP A 53 -7.41 2.15 3.96
CA ASP A 53 -7.60 1.42 5.22
C ASP A 53 -8.94 1.75 5.89
N ALA A 54 -9.34 3.03 5.87
CA ALA A 54 -10.62 3.45 6.43
C ALA A 54 -11.81 2.86 5.64
N ILE A 55 -11.70 2.82 4.31
CA ILE A 55 -12.70 2.19 3.43
C ILE A 55 -12.73 0.68 3.68
N ALA A 56 -11.57 0.03 3.70
CA ALA A 56 -11.45 -1.40 3.90
C ALA A 56 -12.06 -1.85 5.24
N ARG A 57 -11.80 -1.11 6.32
CA ARG A 57 -12.41 -1.37 7.63
C ARG A 57 -13.92 -1.14 7.65
N ARG A 58 -14.39 -0.05 7.01
CA ARG A 58 -15.81 0.27 6.95
C ARG A 58 -16.60 -0.79 6.19
N ASP A 59 -16.06 -1.23 5.04
CA ASP A 59 -16.75 -2.11 4.10
C ASP A 59 -16.35 -3.58 4.27
N GLN A 60 -15.45 -3.88 5.24
CA GLN A 60 -14.95 -5.22 5.58
C GLN A 60 -14.37 -5.96 4.38
N VAL A 61 -13.55 -5.27 3.58
CA VAL A 61 -12.93 -5.79 2.37
C VAL A 61 -11.42 -5.96 2.54
N ARG A 62 -10.86 -6.94 1.84
CA ARG A 62 -9.41 -7.08 1.66
C ARG A 62 -8.97 -6.27 0.46
N TRP A 63 -7.75 -5.73 0.53
CA TRP A 63 -7.22 -4.91 -0.55
C TRP A 63 -5.74 -5.19 -0.83
N LEU A 64 -5.36 -4.98 -2.08
CA LEU A 64 -4.01 -5.13 -2.59
C LEU A 64 -3.67 -3.91 -3.47
N ILE A 65 -2.53 -3.27 -3.21
CA ILE A 65 -2.09 -2.10 -3.96
C ILE A 65 -1.51 -2.50 -5.34
N ASP A 66 -1.56 -1.61 -6.32
CA ASP A 66 -0.84 -1.81 -7.58
C ASP A 66 0.68 -1.71 -7.42
N GLY A 67 1.41 -2.35 -8.36
CA GLY A 67 2.85 -2.50 -8.25
C GLY A 67 3.64 -1.20 -8.39
N MET A 68 3.22 -0.26 -9.23
CA MET A 68 3.88 1.04 -9.40
C MET A 68 3.76 1.88 -8.13
N THR A 69 2.57 1.93 -7.54
CA THR A 69 2.35 2.61 -6.26
C THR A 69 3.16 1.96 -5.14
N ALA A 70 3.23 0.62 -5.12
CA ALA A 70 4.06 -0.12 -4.18
C ALA A 70 5.54 0.22 -4.33
N ALA A 71 6.06 0.22 -5.56
CA ALA A 71 7.46 0.54 -5.86
C ALA A 71 7.81 1.99 -5.47
N ASN A 72 6.93 2.95 -5.77
CA ASN A 72 7.12 4.34 -5.34
C ASN A 72 7.14 4.47 -3.81
N THR A 73 6.22 3.79 -3.13
CA THR A 73 6.14 3.78 -1.67
C THR A 73 7.41 3.26 -1.00
N LEU A 74 8.04 2.24 -1.60
CA LEU A 74 9.28 1.65 -1.11
C LEU A 74 10.54 2.41 -1.58
N GLY A 75 10.38 3.50 -2.35
CA GLY A 75 11.51 4.26 -2.90
C GLY A 75 12.28 3.52 -3.99
N LEU A 76 11.65 2.55 -4.65
CA LEU A 76 12.25 1.77 -5.74
C LEU A 76 12.05 2.43 -7.11
N THR A 77 11.23 3.46 -7.18
CA THR A 77 11.03 4.29 -8.37
C THR A 77 10.67 5.73 -7.96
N ASN A 78 11.03 6.69 -8.80
CA ASN A 78 10.61 8.08 -8.67
C ASN A 78 9.28 8.37 -9.41
N ALA A 79 8.71 7.39 -10.08
CA ALA A 79 7.43 7.53 -10.76
C ALA A 79 6.30 7.75 -9.73
N VAL A 80 5.58 8.86 -9.84
CA VAL A 80 4.45 9.18 -8.97
C VAL A 80 3.16 8.88 -9.71
N PRO A 81 2.37 7.87 -9.28
CA PRO A 81 1.12 7.55 -9.94
C PRO A 81 0.07 8.62 -9.69
N ALA A 82 -0.51 9.19 -10.75
CA ALA A 82 -1.69 10.05 -10.66
C ALA A 82 -2.97 9.25 -10.36
N LYS A 83 -2.94 7.95 -10.65
CA LYS A 83 -4.01 6.99 -10.42
C LYS A 83 -3.48 5.81 -9.62
N ILE A 84 -4.07 5.58 -8.47
CA ILE A 84 -3.75 4.46 -7.59
C ILE A 84 -4.79 3.36 -7.84
N GLU A 85 -4.36 2.21 -8.32
CA GLU A 85 -5.24 1.06 -8.51
C GLU A 85 -5.19 0.14 -7.29
N VAL A 86 -6.36 -0.26 -6.82
CA VAL A 86 -6.51 -1.12 -5.65
C VAL A 86 -7.39 -2.31 -6.00
N LEU A 87 -6.87 -3.51 -5.89
CA LEU A 87 -7.65 -4.74 -6.03
C LEU A 87 -8.37 -5.01 -4.71
N VAL A 88 -9.66 -5.32 -4.80
CA VAL A 88 -10.52 -5.60 -3.64
C VAL A 88 -11.48 -6.76 -3.94
N ASP A 89 -11.98 -7.43 -2.91
CA ASP A 89 -12.97 -8.50 -3.03
C ASP A 89 -14.43 -8.01 -3.08
N ALA A 90 -14.63 -6.72 -3.31
CA ALA A 90 -15.96 -6.10 -3.43
C ALA A 90 -16.02 -5.06 -4.56
N ARG A 91 -17.22 -4.56 -4.84
CA ARG A 91 -17.43 -3.44 -5.76
C ARG A 91 -17.44 -2.13 -4.98
N LEU A 92 -16.40 -1.32 -5.14
CA LEU A 92 -16.25 -0.02 -4.51
C LEU A 92 -16.23 1.10 -5.54
N LYS A 93 -16.74 2.27 -5.13
CA LYS A 93 -16.70 3.48 -5.95
C LYS A 93 -15.31 4.12 -5.85
N PRO A 94 -14.79 4.70 -6.96
CA PRO A 94 -13.53 5.43 -6.90
C PRO A 94 -13.61 6.64 -5.97
N VAL A 95 -12.44 7.02 -5.44
CA VAL A 95 -12.28 8.18 -4.55
C VAL A 95 -11.27 9.14 -5.19
N THR A 96 -11.59 10.43 -5.20
CA THR A 96 -10.69 11.48 -5.66
C THR A 96 -10.06 12.18 -4.45
N LEU A 97 -8.74 12.26 -4.43
CA LEU A 97 -7.94 12.94 -3.42
C LEU A 97 -7.14 14.05 -4.11
N ASP A 98 -7.74 15.23 -4.21
CA ASP A 98 -7.16 16.36 -4.92
C ASP A 98 -6.78 15.97 -6.36
N ASN A 99 -5.48 15.87 -6.69
CA ASN A 99 -4.96 15.50 -8.00
C ASN A 99 -4.71 13.98 -8.19
N GLN A 100 -4.94 13.18 -7.16
CA GLN A 100 -4.84 11.71 -7.23
C GLN A 100 -6.23 11.05 -7.22
N LYS A 101 -6.33 9.92 -7.90
CA LYS A 101 -7.57 9.12 -7.93
C LYS A 101 -7.30 7.69 -7.49
N ILE A 102 -8.03 7.22 -6.49
CA ILE A 102 -8.05 5.82 -6.08
C ILE A 102 -9.16 5.11 -6.88
N VAL A 103 -8.80 4.07 -7.60
CA VAL A 103 -9.73 3.26 -8.39
C VAL A 103 -9.70 1.83 -7.86
N PHE A 104 -10.85 1.34 -7.44
CA PHE A 104 -10.99 -0.02 -6.95
C PHE A 104 -11.39 -0.96 -8.10
N LYS A 105 -10.65 -2.07 -8.23
CA LYS A 105 -10.94 -3.14 -9.18
C LYS A 105 -11.28 -4.41 -8.42
N GLN A 106 -12.42 -5.01 -8.74
CA GLN A 106 -12.81 -6.27 -8.13
C GLN A 106 -11.88 -7.39 -8.60
N ALA A 107 -11.41 -8.20 -7.65
CA ALA A 107 -10.56 -9.35 -7.89
C ALA A 107 -11.07 -10.58 -7.14
N ALA A 108 -10.76 -11.76 -7.68
CA ALA A 108 -11.04 -13.02 -7.00
C ALA A 108 -10.20 -13.14 -5.70
N PRO A 109 -10.73 -13.77 -4.65
CA PRO A 109 -10.03 -13.92 -3.37
C PRO A 109 -8.63 -14.53 -3.48
N SER A 110 -8.41 -15.45 -4.43
CA SER A 110 -7.11 -16.07 -4.70
C SER A 110 -6.03 -15.08 -5.14
N ARG A 111 -6.40 -13.98 -5.79
CA ARG A 111 -5.47 -12.91 -6.19
C ARG A 111 -5.09 -11.99 -5.04
N LEU A 112 -5.77 -12.08 -3.91
CA LEU A 112 -5.56 -11.22 -2.74
C LEU A 112 -4.74 -11.93 -1.65
N TYR A 113 -3.93 -12.92 -2.01
CA TYR A 113 -3.10 -13.66 -1.05
C TYR A 113 -2.23 -12.74 -0.18
N TRP A 114 -1.63 -11.72 -0.79
CA TRP A 114 -0.75 -10.78 -0.10
C TRP A 114 -1.47 -9.59 0.55
N ALA A 115 -2.81 -9.52 0.42
CA ALA A 115 -3.59 -8.43 1.00
C ALA A 115 -3.46 -8.37 2.53
N GLY A 116 -3.08 -7.20 3.05
CA GLY A 116 -2.89 -6.95 4.48
C GLY A 116 -1.67 -7.63 5.11
N ARG A 117 -0.81 -8.27 4.31
CA ARG A 117 0.40 -8.94 4.78
C ARG A 117 1.61 -7.98 4.74
N PRO A 118 2.62 -8.14 5.62
CA PRO A 118 3.84 -7.35 5.60
C PRO A 118 4.55 -7.34 4.23
N GLY A 119 4.55 -8.46 3.51
CA GLY A 119 5.16 -8.60 2.18
C GLY A 119 4.42 -7.94 1.02
N MET A 120 3.19 -7.44 1.24
CA MET A 120 2.33 -6.92 0.17
C MET A 120 3.03 -5.92 -0.73
N TYR A 121 3.60 -4.87 -0.16
CA TYR A 121 4.25 -3.82 -0.95
C TYR A 121 5.45 -4.32 -1.72
N LEU A 122 6.31 -5.15 -1.10
CA LEU A 122 7.49 -5.66 -1.78
C LEU A 122 7.12 -6.60 -2.93
N VAL A 123 6.21 -7.52 -2.71
CA VAL A 123 5.78 -8.47 -3.76
C VAL A 123 5.14 -7.72 -4.93
N GLN A 124 4.27 -6.75 -4.66
CA GLN A 124 3.65 -5.95 -5.73
C GLN A 124 4.67 -5.09 -6.47
N ALA A 125 5.62 -4.47 -5.76
CA ALA A 125 6.69 -3.71 -6.38
C ALA A 125 7.56 -4.58 -7.28
N LEU A 126 7.94 -5.78 -6.83
CA LEU A 126 8.74 -6.71 -7.63
C LEU A 126 8.02 -7.17 -8.89
N HIS A 127 6.69 -7.42 -8.84
CA HIS A 127 5.91 -7.71 -10.03
C HIS A 127 6.01 -6.60 -11.08
N TRP A 128 5.80 -5.36 -10.67
CA TRP A 128 5.86 -4.23 -11.59
C TRP A 128 7.26 -3.99 -12.12
N LEU A 129 8.28 -4.06 -11.24
CA LEU A 129 9.67 -3.87 -11.62
C LEU A 129 10.14 -4.92 -12.62
N HIS A 130 9.75 -6.19 -12.45
CA HIS A 130 10.07 -7.26 -13.38
C HIS A 130 9.59 -6.95 -14.81
N ASP A 131 8.42 -6.31 -14.93
CA ASP A 131 7.83 -6.00 -16.25
C ASP A 131 8.46 -4.76 -16.91
N VAL A 132 9.09 -3.88 -16.15
CA VAL A 132 9.61 -2.58 -16.64
C VAL A 132 11.13 -2.49 -16.65
N MET A 133 11.84 -3.32 -15.88
CA MET A 133 13.30 -3.36 -15.88
C MET A 133 13.85 -3.98 -17.17
N SER A 134 14.86 -3.33 -17.74
CA SER A 134 15.45 -3.74 -19.01
C SER A 134 16.97 -3.94 -18.95
N SER A 135 17.61 -3.59 -17.83
CA SER A 135 19.08 -3.67 -17.69
C SER A 135 19.52 -4.43 -16.44
N ASP A 136 20.70 -5.03 -16.51
CA ASP A 136 21.34 -5.70 -15.36
C ASP A 136 21.63 -4.71 -14.21
N GLU A 137 21.92 -3.45 -14.55
CA GLU A 137 22.17 -2.39 -13.57
C GLU A 137 20.91 -2.07 -12.74
N GLU A 138 19.76 -1.99 -13.41
CA GLU A 138 18.46 -1.82 -12.72
C GLU A 138 18.14 -3.01 -11.82
N GLN A 139 18.43 -4.24 -12.27
CA GLN A 139 18.24 -5.44 -11.46
C GLN A 139 19.16 -5.43 -10.23
N ALA A 140 20.43 -5.05 -10.37
CA ALA A 140 21.35 -4.93 -9.24
C ALA A 140 20.91 -3.87 -8.23
N ALA A 141 20.38 -2.75 -8.69
CA ALA A 141 19.84 -1.69 -7.84
C ALA A 141 18.64 -2.20 -7.03
N VAL A 142 17.72 -2.94 -7.65
CA VAL A 142 16.57 -3.57 -6.97
C VAL A 142 17.03 -4.59 -5.93
N GLN A 143 17.98 -5.46 -6.26
CA GLN A 143 18.55 -6.43 -5.32
C GLN A 143 19.14 -5.73 -4.08
N SER A 144 19.88 -4.63 -4.29
CA SER A 144 20.44 -3.82 -3.20
C SER A 144 19.34 -3.19 -2.33
N ALA A 145 18.28 -2.70 -2.95
CA ALA A 145 17.15 -2.10 -2.23
C ALA A 145 16.36 -3.14 -1.42
N VAL A 146 16.10 -4.32 -1.99
CA VAL A 146 15.49 -5.45 -1.28
C VAL A 146 16.31 -5.80 -0.04
N ARG A 147 17.63 -5.91 -0.18
CA ARG A 147 18.54 -6.19 0.95
C ARG A 147 18.39 -5.16 2.07
N ARG A 148 18.35 -3.85 1.72
CA ARG A 148 18.19 -2.78 2.72
C ARG A 148 16.85 -2.86 3.45
N LEU A 149 15.75 -3.16 2.72
CA LEU A 149 14.42 -3.31 3.31
C LEU A 149 14.37 -4.48 4.31
N LEU A 150 14.96 -5.62 3.94
CA LEU A 150 15.01 -6.81 4.79
C LEU A 150 15.96 -6.65 5.99
N ALA A 151 16.96 -5.78 5.89
CA ALA A 151 17.89 -5.46 6.99
C ALA A 151 17.35 -4.40 7.95
N SER A 152 16.19 -3.81 7.69
CA SER A 152 15.56 -2.83 8.57
C SER A 152 15.23 -3.42 9.94
N HIS A 153 15.66 -2.77 11.02
CA HIS A 153 15.38 -3.23 12.39
C HIS A 153 13.88 -3.17 12.74
N GLU A 154 13.17 -2.22 12.16
CA GLU A 154 11.75 -1.99 12.48
C GLU A 154 10.82 -2.93 11.72
N THR A 155 11.03 -3.07 10.42
CA THR A 155 10.10 -3.79 9.51
C THR A 155 10.65 -5.11 8.99
N GLY A 156 11.98 -5.26 8.96
CA GLY A 156 12.67 -6.40 8.38
C GLY A 156 12.27 -7.77 8.95
N PRO A 157 12.19 -7.96 10.27
CA PRO A 157 11.84 -9.27 10.85
C PRO A 157 10.45 -9.75 10.41
N ALA A 158 9.43 -8.89 10.51
CA ALA A 158 8.07 -9.24 10.09
C ALA A 158 7.98 -9.48 8.57
N LEU A 159 8.71 -8.70 7.78
CA LEU A 159 8.78 -8.87 6.34
C LEU A 159 9.47 -10.19 5.95
N LEU A 160 10.58 -10.54 6.60
CA LEU A 160 11.30 -11.81 6.39
C LEU A 160 10.42 -13.02 6.68
N ASP A 161 9.76 -13.02 7.83
CA ASP A 161 8.88 -14.13 8.23
C ASP A 161 7.69 -14.29 7.29
N ASP A 162 7.11 -13.18 6.88
CA ASP A 162 5.98 -13.18 5.96
C ASP A 162 6.37 -13.68 4.56
N LEU A 163 7.50 -13.22 4.03
CA LEU A 163 8.01 -13.67 2.74
C LEU A 163 8.41 -15.16 2.76
N LYS A 164 9.00 -15.65 3.85
CA LYS A 164 9.29 -17.08 4.02
C LYS A 164 8.01 -17.92 4.00
N SER A 165 7.00 -17.49 4.74
CA SER A 165 5.71 -18.21 4.81
C SER A 165 4.96 -18.18 3.48
N GLY A 166 5.06 -17.11 2.72
CA GLY A 166 4.42 -16.93 1.41
C GLY A 166 5.31 -17.28 0.21
N PHE A 167 6.51 -17.79 0.42
CA PHE A 167 7.50 -18.01 -0.65
C PHE A 167 6.94 -18.83 -1.81
N ALA A 168 6.28 -19.94 -1.52
CA ALA A 168 5.68 -20.82 -2.53
C ALA A 168 4.51 -20.16 -3.31
N ALA A 169 3.93 -19.08 -2.81
CA ALA A 169 2.88 -18.33 -3.50
C ALA A 169 3.43 -17.26 -4.46
N THR A 170 4.76 -17.08 -4.51
CA THR A 170 5.40 -16.17 -5.46
C THR A 170 5.80 -16.90 -6.75
N PRO A 171 5.87 -16.20 -7.91
CA PRO A 171 6.39 -16.77 -9.15
C PRO A 171 7.84 -17.24 -9.02
N ILE A 172 8.26 -18.21 -9.84
CA ILE A 172 9.62 -18.79 -9.80
C ILE A 172 10.69 -17.71 -9.92
N TRP A 173 10.57 -16.79 -10.87
CA TRP A 173 11.54 -15.71 -11.06
C TRP A 173 11.67 -14.82 -9.79
N MET A 174 10.59 -14.60 -9.06
CA MET A 174 10.64 -13.84 -7.81
C MET A 174 11.25 -14.67 -6.68
N GLN A 175 11.00 -15.98 -6.66
CA GLN A 175 11.67 -16.90 -5.73
C GLN A 175 13.18 -16.87 -5.93
N ASP A 176 13.67 -16.80 -7.18
CA ASP A 176 15.09 -16.72 -7.47
C ASP A 176 15.71 -15.42 -6.94
N ILE A 177 15.01 -14.29 -7.07
CA ILE A 177 15.40 -13.01 -6.47
C ILE A 177 15.46 -13.10 -4.94
N LEU A 178 14.45 -13.67 -4.32
CA LEU A 178 14.29 -13.65 -2.86
C LEU A 178 15.08 -14.74 -2.14
N ARG A 179 15.38 -15.86 -2.79
CA ARG A 179 15.99 -17.05 -2.17
C ARG A 179 17.25 -16.74 -1.38
N GLY A 180 18.20 -16.02 -2.00
CA GLY A 180 19.47 -15.65 -1.36
C GLY A 180 19.29 -14.75 -0.14
N HIS A 181 18.26 -13.90 -0.15
CA HIS A 181 17.97 -12.98 0.94
C HIS A 181 17.23 -13.66 2.11
N LEU A 182 16.35 -14.64 1.81
CA LEU A 182 15.50 -15.28 2.81
C LEU A 182 16.17 -16.48 3.49
N PHE A 183 16.99 -17.22 2.76
CA PHE A 183 17.53 -18.51 3.21
C PHE A 183 19.05 -18.53 3.30
N GLY A 184 19.72 -17.38 3.00
CA GLY A 184 21.18 -17.29 2.88
C GLY A 184 21.67 -17.98 1.59
N ALA A 185 22.96 -17.91 1.31
CA ALA A 185 23.61 -18.73 0.28
C ALA A 185 23.68 -20.17 0.83
N ALA A 186 22.54 -20.87 0.84
CA ALA A 186 22.53 -22.29 1.14
C ALA A 186 23.15 -23.03 -0.03
N ALA A 187 24.41 -23.43 0.20
CA ALA A 187 25.08 -24.54 -0.45
C ALA A 187 25.20 -24.47 -1.98
N GLY A 188 26.03 -23.59 -2.47
CA GLY A 188 26.87 -23.85 -3.65
C GLY A 188 28.19 -24.47 -3.21
N ASP A 189 28.16 -25.49 -2.35
CA ASP A 189 29.31 -26.35 -2.13
C ASP A 189 28.84 -27.78 -1.83
N ARG A 190 28.62 -28.50 -2.88
CA ARG A 190 28.87 -29.96 -2.92
C ARG A 190 29.52 -30.27 -4.25
N GLY A 191 30.83 -30.32 -4.17
CA GLY A 191 31.85 -31.15 -4.74
C GLY A 191 31.75 -31.65 -6.14
#